data_94a0e7dcbd90b762d089eeb3be0ad013
#
_entry.id   94a0e7dcbd90b762d089eeb3be0ad013
#
_cell.length_a   1.000
_cell.length_b   1.000
_cell.length_c   1.000
_cell.angle_alpha   90.00
_cell.angle_beta   90.00
_cell.angle_gamma   90.00
#
_symmetry.space_group_name_H-M   'P 1'
#
loop_
_entity.id
_entity.type
_entity.pdbx_description
1 polymer ?
#
loop_
_entity_poly.entity_id
_entity_poly.type
_entity_poly.pdbx_seq_one_letter_code
_entity_poly.pdbx_strand_id
1 'polypeptide(L)'
;LKINKWGAIEANSETLQTGIPSVFAAGDGVTGPATIIAAIAQAKLAVNSCNQYLNGEEVKPVKKEFFSRKENFRKQEKEAYLNKFSRQLREEMPVLNPDNRMNFSEVELGYAS
;
A
#
# COMPACT_ATOMS: atom_id res chain seq x y z
N LEU A 1 -5.68 -26.03 4.41
CA LEU A 1 -5.03 -24.81 3.97
C LEU A 1 -4.14 -25.10 2.77
N LYS A 2 -4.25 -24.31 1.73
CA LYS A 2 -3.30 -24.35 0.62
C LYS A 2 -2.09 -23.50 0.96
N ILE A 3 -0.92 -24.01 0.62
CA ILE A 3 0.37 -23.35 0.82
C ILE A 3 1.02 -23.24 -0.55
N ASN A 4 1.56 -22.08 -0.87
CA ASN A 4 2.24 -21.83 -2.12
C ASN A 4 3.67 -22.43 -2.12
N LYS A 5 4.35 -22.36 -3.27
CA LYS A 5 5.72 -22.91 -3.43
C LYS A 5 6.79 -22.27 -2.54
N TRP A 6 6.51 -21.14 -1.91
CA TRP A 6 7.41 -20.46 -0.98
C TRP A 6 7.06 -20.69 0.50
N GLY A 7 6.10 -21.59 0.79
CA GLY A 7 5.69 -21.89 2.16
C GLY A 7 4.68 -20.89 2.76
N ALA A 8 4.17 -19.94 1.99
CA ALA A 8 3.17 -18.99 2.45
C ALA A 8 1.74 -19.50 2.23
N ILE A 9 0.82 -19.10 3.11
CA ILE A 9 -0.60 -19.48 3.04
C ILE A 9 -1.26 -18.74 1.87
N GLU A 10 -1.99 -19.48 1.02
CA GLU A 10 -2.80 -18.87 -0.02
C GLU A 10 -4.09 -18.28 0.57
N ALA A 11 -4.25 -16.96 0.43
CA ALA A 11 -5.45 -16.23 0.83
C ALA A 11 -5.84 -15.22 -0.27
N ASN A 12 -7.10 -14.86 -0.32
CA ASN A 12 -7.58 -13.82 -1.21
C ASN A 12 -6.93 -12.49 -0.86
N SER A 13 -6.37 -11.77 -1.83
CA SER A 13 -5.61 -10.54 -1.60
C SER A 13 -6.44 -9.37 -1.06
N GLU A 14 -7.76 -9.39 -1.24
CA GLU A 14 -8.66 -8.30 -0.84
C GLU A 14 -9.43 -8.61 0.44
N THR A 15 -9.80 -9.87 0.65
CA THR A 15 -10.58 -10.31 1.80
C THR A 15 -9.76 -11.07 2.85
N LEU A 16 -8.56 -11.52 2.48
CA LEU A 16 -7.68 -12.35 3.31
C LEU A 16 -8.30 -13.67 3.78
N GLN A 17 -9.39 -14.08 3.16
CA GLN A 17 -10.03 -15.36 3.37
C GLN A 17 -9.22 -16.45 2.65
N THR A 18 -9.04 -17.59 3.28
CA THR A 18 -8.36 -18.74 2.68
C THR A 18 -9.35 -19.62 1.90
N GLY A 19 -8.86 -20.73 1.35
CA GLY A 19 -9.75 -21.75 0.76
C GLY A 19 -10.70 -22.44 1.76
N ILE A 20 -10.56 -22.17 3.06
CA ILE A 20 -11.48 -22.61 4.12
C ILE A 20 -12.27 -21.38 4.56
N PRO A 21 -13.61 -21.32 4.39
CA PRO A 21 -14.42 -20.14 4.59
C PRO A 21 -14.31 -19.50 5.98
N SER A 22 -14.06 -20.27 7.02
CA SER A 22 -13.92 -19.80 8.40
C SER A 22 -12.49 -19.40 8.79
N VAL A 23 -11.53 -19.51 7.86
CA VAL A 23 -10.12 -19.25 8.14
C VAL A 23 -9.62 -18.07 7.33
N PHE A 24 -9.06 -17.10 8.02
CA PHE A 24 -8.45 -15.91 7.46
C PHE A 24 -6.95 -15.91 7.78
N ALA A 25 -6.15 -15.39 6.88
CA ALA A 25 -4.70 -15.32 7.06
C ALA A 25 -4.17 -13.96 6.61
N ALA A 26 -3.21 -13.41 7.36
CA ALA A 26 -2.65 -12.08 7.12
C ALA A 26 -1.17 -12.00 7.52
N GLY A 27 -0.49 -10.94 7.11
CA GLY A 27 0.90 -10.68 7.45
C GLY A 27 1.88 -11.57 6.71
N ASP A 28 3.03 -11.75 7.29
CA ASP A 28 4.16 -12.48 6.68
C ASP A 28 3.84 -13.93 6.33
N GLY A 29 2.87 -14.54 7.02
CA GLY A 29 2.37 -15.88 6.70
C GLY A 29 1.70 -15.97 5.32
N VAL A 30 1.28 -14.87 4.73
CA VAL A 30 0.62 -14.78 3.40
C VAL A 30 1.55 -14.15 2.37
N THR A 31 2.21 -13.06 2.72
CA THR A 31 3.02 -12.27 1.78
C THR A 31 4.50 -12.62 1.77
N GLY A 32 4.98 -13.37 2.76
CA GLY A 32 6.39 -13.45 3.10
C GLY A 32 6.84 -12.23 3.90
N PRO A 33 8.13 -12.14 4.25
CA PRO A 33 8.68 -11.03 5.04
C PRO A 33 8.36 -9.67 4.43
N ALA A 34 7.69 -8.81 5.20
CA ALA A 34 7.25 -7.49 4.79
C ALA A 34 7.41 -6.47 5.94
N THR A 35 6.83 -5.28 5.78
CA THR A 35 6.88 -4.25 6.83
C THR A 35 5.81 -4.48 7.90
N ILE A 36 6.08 -4.05 9.13
CA ILE A 36 5.11 -4.07 10.23
C ILE A 36 3.82 -3.32 9.85
N ILE A 37 3.97 -2.19 9.15
CA ILE A 37 2.82 -1.38 8.68
C ILE A 37 1.94 -2.19 7.72
N ALA A 38 2.54 -2.96 6.81
CA ALA A 38 1.81 -3.82 5.89
C ALA A 38 1.06 -4.93 6.64
N ALA A 39 1.70 -5.56 7.61
CA ALA A 39 1.08 -6.59 8.45
C ALA A 39 -0.12 -6.04 9.23
N ILE A 40 0.00 -4.84 9.84
CA ILE A 40 -1.10 -4.17 10.55
C ILE A 40 -2.26 -3.83 9.58
N ALA A 41 -1.95 -3.35 8.38
CA ALA A 41 -2.97 -3.04 7.38
C ALA A 41 -3.75 -4.31 6.96
N GLN A 42 -3.04 -5.41 6.72
CA GLN A 42 -3.67 -6.69 6.42
C GLN A 42 -4.49 -7.24 7.59
N ALA A 43 -3.99 -7.13 8.83
CA ALA A 43 -4.75 -7.54 10.01
C ALA A 43 -6.10 -6.82 10.11
N LYS A 44 -6.14 -5.50 9.84
CA LYS A 44 -7.39 -4.74 9.81
C LYS A 44 -8.35 -5.23 8.73
N LEU A 45 -7.86 -5.59 7.55
CA LEU A 45 -8.70 -6.17 6.49
C LEU A 45 -9.23 -7.55 6.90
N ALA A 46 -8.39 -8.40 7.46
CA ALA A 46 -8.78 -9.72 7.93
C ALA A 46 -9.86 -9.65 9.01
N VAL A 47 -9.73 -8.71 9.96
CA VAL A 47 -10.75 -8.48 11.01
C VAL A 47 -12.09 -8.09 10.41
N ASN A 48 -12.11 -7.18 9.42
CA ASN A 48 -13.36 -6.80 8.76
C ASN A 48 -14.03 -8.00 8.06
N SER A 49 -13.24 -8.78 7.32
CA SER A 49 -13.74 -9.98 6.65
C SER A 49 -14.22 -11.05 7.63
N CYS A 50 -13.51 -11.24 8.71
CA CYS A 50 -13.89 -12.16 9.78
C CYS A 50 -15.21 -11.72 10.43
N ASN A 51 -15.38 -10.42 10.70
CA ASN A 51 -16.60 -9.88 11.27
C ASN A 51 -17.82 -10.06 10.34
N GLN A 52 -17.65 -9.82 9.03
CA GLN A 52 -18.70 -10.10 8.04
C GLN A 52 -19.09 -11.59 8.06
N TYR A 53 -18.11 -12.48 8.07
CA TYR A 53 -18.35 -13.93 8.13
C TYR A 53 -19.09 -14.35 9.39
N LEU A 54 -18.71 -13.84 10.56
CA LEU A 54 -19.35 -14.16 11.84
C LEU A 54 -20.78 -13.63 11.91
N ASN A 55 -21.09 -12.52 11.25
CA ASN A 55 -22.43 -11.97 11.14
C ASN A 55 -23.31 -12.68 10.09
N GLY A 56 -22.79 -13.69 9.40
CA GLY A 56 -23.48 -14.37 8.31
C GLY A 56 -23.62 -13.55 7.04
N GLU A 57 -22.83 -12.50 6.90
CA GLU A 57 -22.78 -11.67 5.71
C GLU A 57 -21.85 -12.27 4.64
N GLU A 58 -22.05 -11.89 3.39
CA GLU A 58 -21.11 -12.22 2.32
C GLU A 58 -19.80 -11.44 2.53
N VAL A 59 -18.67 -12.17 2.57
CA VAL A 59 -17.35 -11.55 2.73
C VAL A 59 -16.98 -10.76 1.47
N LYS A 60 -16.99 -9.44 1.56
CA LYS A 60 -16.69 -8.51 0.46
C LYS A 60 -15.48 -7.65 0.78
N PRO A 61 -14.68 -7.28 -0.26
CA PRO A 61 -13.59 -6.34 -0.09
C PRO A 61 -14.06 -5.02 0.49
N VAL A 62 -13.27 -4.47 1.41
CA VAL A 62 -13.51 -3.11 1.92
C VAL A 62 -13.20 -2.11 0.81
N LYS A 63 -14.19 -1.35 0.37
CA LYS A 63 -13.97 -0.27 -0.58
C LYS A 63 -13.07 0.79 0.03
N LYS A 64 -11.90 1.00 -0.56
CA LYS A 64 -11.04 2.12 -0.21
C LYS A 64 -11.65 3.39 -0.78
N GLU A 65 -12.21 4.22 0.07
CA GLU A 65 -12.62 5.56 -0.36
C GLU A 65 -11.40 6.45 -0.51
N PHE A 66 -11.25 7.06 -1.67
CA PHE A 66 -10.34 8.18 -1.81
C PHE A 66 -10.96 9.39 -1.11
N PHE A 67 -10.20 9.99 -0.21
CA PHE A 67 -10.56 11.30 0.32
C PHE A 67 -9.32 12.19 0.41
N SER A 68 -9.52 13.45 0.10
CA SER A 68 -8.53 14.50 0.30
C SER A 68 -9.18 15.63 1.09
N ARG A 69 -8.37 16.41 1.81
CA ARG A 69 -8.84 17.51 2.62
C ARG A 69 -8.07 18.77 2.23
N LYS A 70 -8.78 19.85 2.03
CA LYS A 70 -8.23 21.17 1.79
C LYS A 70 -9.01 22.16 2.66
N GLU A 71 -8.39 23.23 3.08
CA GLU A 71 -9.01 24.28 3.87
C GLU A 71 -9.98 23.76 4.96
N ASN A 72 -9.80 24.11 6.18
CA ASN A 72 -10.61 23.65 7.31
C ASN A 72 -10.87 22.13 7.34
N PHE A 73 -9.98 21.32 6.74
CA PHE A 73 -10.06 19.86 6.66
C PHE A 73 -11.35 19.34 6.03
N ARG A 74 -11.99 20.07 5.14
CA ARG A 74 -13.17 19.58 4.39
C ARG A 74 -12.76 18.51 3.39
N LYS A 75 -13.56 17.46 3.32
CA LYS A 75 -13.42 16.42 2.28
C LYS A 75 -13.54 17.06 0.90
N GLN A 76 -12.62 16.74 0.01
CA GLN A 76 -12.66 17.18 -1.39
C GLN A 76 -12.82 15.96 -2.28
N GLU A 77 -13.66 16.09 -3.29
CA GLU A 77 -13.82 15.03 -4.28
C GLU A 77 -12.62 15.02 -5.26
N LYS A 78 -12.31 13.85 -5.78
CA LYS A 78 -11.14 13.63 -6.65
C LYS A 78 -11.16 14.56 -7.88
N GLU A 79 -12.33 14.81 -8.43
CA GLU A 79 -12.57 15.64 -9.61
C GLU A 79 -12.16 17.10 -9.39
N ALA A 80 -12.21 17.58 -8.17
CA ALA A 80 -11.78 18.93 -7.81
C ALA A 80 -10.29 19.18 -8.08
N TYR A 81 -9.48 18.14 -8.16
CA TYR A 81 -8.03 18.23 -8.39
C TYR A 81 -7.64 17.92 -9.84
N LEU A 82 -8.36 17.03 -10.52
CA LEU A 82 -7.96 16.50 -11.82
C LEU A 82 -7.86 17.57 -12.92
N ASN A 83 -8.62 18.65 -12.82
CA ASN A 83 -8.72 19.68 -13.86
C ASN A 83 -8.12 21.03 -13.45
N LYS A 84 -7.62 21.17 -12.23
CA LYS A 84 -7.09 22.45 -11.72
C LYS A 84 -5.58 22.60 -11.83
N PHE A 85 -4.85 21.49 -11.92
CA PHE A 85 -3.40 21.52 -11.88
C PHE A 85 -2.83 20.68 -13.02
N SER A 86 -1.91 21.25 -13.79
CA SER A 86 -1.10 20.47 -14.69
C SER A 86 -0.20 19.54 -13.90
N ARG A 87 -0.08 18.30 -14.36
CA ARG A 87 0.84 17.36 -13.74
C ARG A 87 2.26 17.83 -13.98
N GLN A 88 2.95 18.17 -12.90
CA GLN A 88 4.40 18.38 -12.94
C GLN A 88 5.11 17.07 -12.63
N LEU A 89 6.13 16.76 -13.41
CA LEU A 89 7.04 15.68 -13.10
C LEU A 89 7.90 16.07 -11.90
N ARG A 90 8.34 15.08 -11.16
CA ARG A 90 9.31 15.30 -10.08
C ARG A 90 10.59 15.82 -10.70
N GLU A 91 11.15 16.89 -10.13
CA GLU A 91 12.47 17.38 -10.51
C GLU A 91 13.53 16.35 -10.08
N GLU A 92 14.42 16.02 -11.00
CA GLU A 92 15.53 15.11 -10.71
C GLU A 92 16.69 15.90 -10.13
N MET A 93 17.21 15.43 -9.01
CA MET A 93 18.40 16.04 -8.39
C MET A 93 19.61 15.84 -9.28
N PRO A 94 20.36 16.89 -9.61
CA PRO A 94 21.59 16.76 -10.37
C PRO A 94 22.60 15.89 -9.61
N VAL A 95 23.23 14.98 -10.32
CA VAL A 95 24.29 14.13 -9.77
C VAL A 95 25.56 14.26 -10.59
N LEU A 96 26.72 14.06 -9.93
CA LEU A 96 27.99 14.03 -10.62
C LEU A 96 28.03 12.92 -11.67
N ASN A 97 28.63 13.24 -12.82
CA ASN A 97 28.90 12.23 -13.85
C ASN A 97 29.75 11.09 -13.26
N PRO A 98 29.45 9.82 -13.58
CA PRO A 98 30.21 8.66 -13.10
C PRO A 98 31.71 8.79 -13.23
N ASP A 99 32.21 9.39 -14.31
CA ASP A 99 33.64 9.59 -14.58
C ASP A 99 34.32 10.53 -13.57
N ASN A 100 33.53 11.38 -12.87
CA ASN A 100 34.01 12.35 -11.89
C ASN A 100 33.82 11.88 -10.43
N ARG A 101 33.42 10.63 -10.21
CA ARG A 101 33.17 10.07 -8.85
C ARG A 101 34.39 9.36 -8.25
N MET A 102 35.58 9.73 -8.66
CA MET A 102 36.83 9.06 -8.22
C MET A 102 37.43 9.65 -6.92
N ASN A 103 36.64 10.38 -6.14
CA ASN A 103 37.04 11.02 -4.88
C ASN A 103 35.91 10.91 -3.86
N PHE A 104 36.13 11.45 -2.63
CA PHE A 104 35.13 11.47 -1.55
C PHE A 104 34.18 12.69 -1.60
N SER A 105 34.07 13.38 -2.73
CA SER A 105 33.12 14.50 -2.88
C SER A 105 31.68 13.99 -2.97
N GLU A 106 30.72 14.80 -2.54
CA GLU A 106 29.30 14.48 -2.69
C GLU A 106 28.93 14.22 -4.14
N VAL A 107 28.20 13.13 -4.36
CA VAL A 107 27.72 12.73 -5.69
C VAL A 107 26.42 13.46 -6.02
N GLU A 108 25.57 13.71 -5.02
CA GLU A 108 24.33 14.46 -5.15
C GLU A 108 24.61 15.95 -4.98
N LEU A 109 24.31 16.75 -6.02
CA LEU A 109 24.66 18.18 -6.05
C LEU A 109 23.62 19.09 -5.41
N GLY A 110 22.51 18.52 -4.94
CA GLY A 110 21.39 19.28 -4.41
C GLY A 110 20.55 19.95 -5.52
N TYR A 111 19.45 20.54 -5.14
CA TYR A 111 18.61 21.31 -6.04
C TYR A 111 19.13 22.75 -6.12
N ALA A 112 19.04 23.35 -7.31
CA ALA A 112 19.32 24.78 -7.45
C ALA A 112 18.28 25.58 -6.65
N SER A 113 18.75 26.55 -5.83
CA SER A 113 17.92 27.45 -5.04
C SER A 113 17.32 28.56 -5.92
#